data_b82d9d3dc526f2d53b96e4dc821237a9
#
_entry.id   b82d9d3dc526f2d53b96e4dc821237a9
#
_cell.length_a   1.000
_cell.length_b   1.000
_cell.length_c   1.000
_cell.angle_alpha   90.00
_cell.angle_beta   90.00
_cell.angle_gamma   90.00
#
_symmetry.space_group_name_H-M   'P 1'
#
loop_
_entity.id
_entity.type
_entity.pdbx_description
1 polymer ?
#
loop_
_entity_poly.entity_id
_entity_poly.type
_entity_poly.pdbx_seq_one_letter_code
_entity_poly.pdbx_strand_id
1 'polypeptide(L)'
;MNHTIMFGLVQFACQPDARGTIARMSTALGSSASISPFSAWLLATRPKTLPAAISPVLVGCAVAWAEGGFDLVSALAALSVALLLQIGANLANDVADFQRGADTQARLGPLRVTQGGLIPPRHMVMATVAVLMAAAVPGLYLVWRGGPVLAMLGLVAIASAVTYTAGPKPFGYLGLGELFVFFFFGPVAVAGTAFVMSNQMTRLALLASISMGCLVTAILVVNNLRDIDTDRVAGKGTLAVRIGREATRWEYTGLITVAYAMPLVMWAAEMSKPGPLLAWATAPLAVLLVRQVWQVAGRALNPVLGGTARLCLWFAITFGIGIIL
;
A
#
# COMPACT_ATOMS: atom_id res chain seq x y z
N MET A 1 19.36 49.00 5.26
CA MET A 1 19.22 47.59 4.85
C MET A 1 18.54 47.65 3.49
N ASN A 2 19.09 47.39 2.54
CA ASN A 2 19.95 46.78 1.62
C ASN A 2 19.85 47.36 0.20
N HIS A 3 20.62 48.41 -0.06
CA HIS A 3 20.85 48.94 -1.43
C HIS A 3 21.80 48.04 -2.26
N THR A 4 22.50 47.11 -1.63
CA THR A 4 23.57 46.29 -2.26
C THR A 4 23.02 45.07 -3.05
N ILE A 5 21.83 44.58 -2.75
CA ILE A 5 21.24 43.41 -3.47
C ILE A 5 20.58 43.84 -4.79
N MET A 6 20.05 45.06 -4.86
CA MET A 6 19.40 45.55 -6.07
C MET A 6 20.42 45.95 -7.18
N PHE A 7 21.63 46.32 -6.80
CA PHE A 7 22.71 46.66 -7.77
C PHE A 7 23.32 45.39 -8.42
N GLY A 8 23.33 44.25 -7.72
CA GLY A 8 23.83 42.98 -8.27
C GLY A 8 22.94 42.37 -9.35
N LEU A 9 21.64 42.57 -9.26
CA LEU A 9 20.66 42.02 -10.23
C LEU A 9 20.59 42.84 -11.54
N VAL A 10 20.91 44.13 -11.49
CA VAL A 10 20.92 44.98 -12.69
C VAL A 10 22.22 44.81 -13.51
N GLN A 11 23.31 44.44 -12.88
CA GLN A 11 24.58 44.18 -13.58
C GLN A 11 24.62 42.85 -14.31
N PHE A 12 23.74 41.86 -13.90
CA PHE A 12 23.63 40.57 -14.57
C PHE A 12 22.79 40.61 -15.86
N ALA A 13 21.97 41.65 -16.03
CA ALA A 13 21.08 41.78 -17.19
C ALA A 13 21.72 42.44 -18.42
N CYS A 14 22.96 42.93 -18.32
CA CYS A 14 23.64 43.66 -19.40
C CYS A 14 24.90 42.97 -19.99
N GLN A 15 25.02 41.65 -19.84
CA GLN A 15 26.07 40.89 -20.55
C GLN A 15 25.51 40.31 -21.87
N PRO A 16 26.14 40.60 -23.03
CA PRO A 16 25.64 40.15 -24.33
C PRO A 16 25.65 38.63 -24.56
N ASP A 17 26.23 37.87 -23.65
CA ASP A 17 26.39 36.40 -23.78
C ASP A 17 25.42 35.55 -22.89
N ALA A 18 24.47 36.20 -22.19
CA ALA A 18 23.53 35.52 -21.34
C ALA A 18 22.58 34.59 -22.13
N ARG A 19 22.26 34.91 -23.37
CA ARG A 19 21.42 34.07 -24.24
C ARG A 19 22.13 32.78 -24.66
N GLY A 20 23.44 32.83 -24.93
CA GLY A 20 24.23 31.64 -25.25
C GLY A 20 24.45 30.71 -24.07
N THR A 21 24.62 31.28 -22.88
CA THR A 21 24.81 30.50 -21.64
C THR A 21 23.52 29.83 -21.20
N ILE A 22 22.37 30.54 -21.29
CA ILE A 22 21.04 29.94 -20.99
C ILE A 22 20.70 28.86 -22.01
N ALA A 23 20.99 29.05 -23.30
CA ALA A 23 20.78 28.01 -24.32
C ALA A 23 21.70 26.79 -24.12
N ARG A 24 22.94 26.97 -23.67
CA ARG A 24 23.86 25.87 -23.35
C ARG A 24 23.51 25.15 -22.05
N MET A 25 22.98 25.86 -21.04
CA MET A 25 22.41 25.22 -19.83
C MET A 25 21.12 24.50 -20.12
N SER A 26 20.26 24.99 -21.01
CA SER A 26 19.04 24.31 -21.46
C SER A 26 19.37 23.03 -22.25
N THR A 27 20.42 23.02 -23.08
CA THR A 27 20.87 21.81 -23.79
C THR A 27 21.65 20.85 -22.89
N ALA A 28 22.33 21.30 -21.86
CA ALA A 28 23.01 20.44 -20.88
C ALA A 28 22.03 19.82 -19.84
N LEU A 29 20.89 20.46 -19.60
CA LEU A 29 19.77 19.92 -18.81
C LEU A 29 18.79 19.07 -19.65
N GLY A 30 19.03 18.95 -20.96
CA GLY A 30 18.14 18.35 -21.96
C GLY A 30 18.29 16.85 -22.19
N SER A 31 18.73 16.07 -21.22
CA SER A 31 18.40 14.63 -21.21
C SER A 31 17.39 14.31 -20.12
N SER A 32 16.21 14.92 -20.16
CA SER A 32 15.03 14.33 -19.59
C SER A 32 14.76 13.07 -20.41
N ALA A 33 15.27 11.91 -19.96
CA ALA A 33 14.89 10.61 -20.49
C ALA A 33 13.35 10.59 -20.47
N SER A 34 12.73 10.72 -21.65
CA SER A 34 11.29 10.69 -21.78
C SER A 34 10.80 9.35 -21.25
N ILE A 35 10.04 9.37 -20.15
CA ILE A 35 9.47 8.15 -19.57
C ILE A 35 8.61 7.53 -20.66
N SER A 36 8.92 6.28 -21.06
CA SER A 36 8.13 5.59 -22.07
C SER A 36 6.68 5.38 -21.58
N PRO A 37 5.68 5.31 -22.48
CA PRO A 37 4.30 5.03 -22.10
C PRO A 37 4.17 3.76 -21.24
N PHE A 38 4.91 2.71 -21.56
CA PHE A 38 4.94 1.48 -20.78
C PHE A 38 5.46 1.72 -19.36
N SER A 39 6.55 2.46 -19.21
CA SER A 39 7.10 2.81 -17.90
C SER A 39 6.15 3.68 -17.08
N ALA A 40 5.40 4.59 -17.72
CA ALA A 40 4.39 5.39 -17.05
C ALA A 40 3.26 4.52 -16.48
N TRP A 41 2.75 3.56 -17.25
CA TRP A 41 1.74 2.61 -16.78
C TRP A 41 2.27 1.71 -15.67
N LEU A 42 3.50 1.22 -15.78
CA LEU A 42 4.13 0.43 -14.73
C LEU A 42 4.27 1.24 -13.42
N LEU A 43 4.64 2.52 -13.51
CA LEU A 43 4.68 3.41 -12.34
C LEU A 43 3.29 3.60 -11.71
N ALA A 44 2.24 3.70 -12.54
CA ALA A 44 0.85 3.84 -12.08
C ALA A 44 0.39 2.64 -11.25
N THR A 45 0.79 1.41 -11.59
CA THR A 45 0.45 0.19 -10.82
C THR A 45 1.10 0.15 -9.45
N ARG A 46 2.15 0.97 -9.20
CA ARG A 46 2.93 1.01 -7.93
C ARG A 46 3.45 -0.37 -7.50
N PRO A 47 4.38 -0.99 -8.22
CA PRO A 47 4.85 -2.35 -7.93
C PRO A 47 5.34 -2.54 -6.49
N LYS A 48 5.86 -1.48 -5.85
CA LYS A 48 6.33 -1.51 -4.46
C LYS A 48 5.21 -1.75 -3.43
N THR A 49 3.94 -1.61 -3.80
CA THR A 49 2.78 -1.87 -2.93
C THR A 49 2.13 -3.23 -3.19
N LEU A 50 2.47 -3.93 -4.27
CA LEU A 50 1.91 -5.24 -4.59
C LEU A 50 2.21 -6.33 -3.54
N PRO A 51 3.34 -6.32 -2.83
CA PRO A 51 3.54 -7.22 -1.70
C PRO A 51 2.41 -7.19 -0.67
N ALA A 52 1.77 -6.03 -0.44
CA ALA A 52 0.63 -5.91 0.45
C ALA A 52 -0.58 -6.77 0.00
N ALA A 53 -0.78 -6.95 -1.31
CA ALA A 53 -1.87 -7.78 -1.84
C ALA A 53 -1.49 -9.27 -1.92
N ILE A 54 -0.23 -9.57 -2.25
CA ILE A 54 0.26 -10.94 -2.42
C ILE A 54 0.37 -11.65 -1.06
N SER A 55 0.94 -10.99 -0.07
CA SER A 55 1.29 -11.58 1.22
C SER A 55 0.10 -12.21 1.97
N PRO A 56 -1.06 -11.56 2.10
CA PRO A 56 -2.23 -12.16 2.74
C PRO A 56 -2.74 -13.41 2.02
N VAL A 57 -2.76 -13.39 0.68
CA VAL A 57 -3.20 -14.54 -0.13
C VAL A 57 -2.27 -15.74 0.07
N LEU A 58 -0.94 -15.51 0.10
CA LEU A 58 0.04 -16.57 0.39
C LEU A 58 -0.23 -17.24 1.74
N VAL A 59 -0.49 -16.45 2.78
CA VAL A 59 -0.80 -16.99 4.12
C VAL A 59 -2.14 -17.72 4.11
N GLY A 60 -3.17 -17.21 3.43
CA GLY A 60 -4.46 -17.91 3.27
C GLY A 60 -4.31 -19.26 2.55
N CYS A 61 -3.47 -19.31 1.51
CA CYS A 61 -3.13 -20.56 0.82
C CYS A 61 -2.41 -21.55 1.75
N ALA A 62 -1.47 -21.08 2.57
CA ALA A 62 -0.75 -21.92 3.52
C ALA A 62 -1.68 -22.51 4.58
N VAL A 63 -2.63 -21.71 5.08
CA VAL A 63 -3.69 -22.20 5.99
C VAL A 63 -4.54 -23.28 5.32
N ALA A 64 -5.04 -23.00 4.11
CA ALA A 64 -5.84 -23.98 3.37
C ALA A 64 -5.06 -25.29 3.13
N TRP A 65 -3.77 -25.20 2.85
CA TRP A 65 -2.90 -26.37 2.69
C TRP A 65 -2.78 -27.17 3.97
N ALA A 66 -2.50 -26.53 5.10
CA ALA A 66 -2.37 -27.17 6.41
C ALA A 66 -3.67 -27.87 6.85
N GLU A 67 -4.82 -27.38 6.39
CA GLU A 67 -6.15 -27.93 6.65
C GLU A 67 -6.60 -28.95 5.59
N GLY A 68 -5.74 -29.30 4.63
CA GLY A 68 -6.03 -30.30 3.59
C GLY A 68 -7.02 -29.85 2.51
N GLY A 69 -7.32 -28.54 2.45
CA GLY A 69 -8.30 -27.97 1.52
C GLY A 69 -7.70 -27.15 0.35
N PHE A 70 -6.39 -27.20 0.12
CA PHE A 70 -5.75 -26.37 -0.91
C PHE A 70 -6.29 -26.67 -2.31
N ASP A 71 -6.71 -25.62 -3.04
CA ASP A 71 -7.14 -25.64 -4.44
C ASP A 71 -6.43 -24.57 -5.25
N LEU A 72 -5.63 -25.00 -6.25
CA LEU A 72 -4.78 -24.11 -7.05
C LEU A 72 -5.61 -23.08 -7.84
N VAL A 73 -6.78 -23.46 -8.37
CA VAL A 73 -7.61 -22.55 -9.17
C VAL A 73 -8.15 -21.43 -8.28
N SER A 74 -8.64 -21.76 -7.08
CA SER A 74 -9.06 -20.78 -6.08
C SER A 74 -7.90 -19.89 -5.61
N ALA A 75 -6.69 -20.46 -5.45
CA ALA A 75 -5.50 -19.69 -5.10
C ALA A 75 -5.15 -18.64 -6.17
N LEU A 76 -5.13 -19.05 -7.44
CA LEU A 76 -4.86 -18.16 -8.56
C LEU A 76 -5.95 -17.11 -8.75
N ALA A 77 -7.21 -17.48 -8.55
CA ALA A 77 -8.33 -16.54 -8.59
C ALA A 77 -8.25 -15.49 -7.47
N ALA A 78 -7.98 -15.92 -6.23
CA ALA A 78 -7.81 -15.02 -5.08
C ALA A 78 -6.61 -14.07 -5.28
N LEU A 79 -5.49 -14.57 -5.76
CA LEU A 79 -4.31 -13.76 -6.08
C LEU A 79 -4.62 -12.73 -7.18
N SER A 80 -5.32 -13.16 -8.23
CA SER A 80 -5.72 -12.27 -9.33
C SER A 80 -6.63 -11.14 -8.84
N VAL A 81 -7.65 -11.47 -8.04
CA VAL A 81 -8.55 -10.47 -7.43
C VAL A 81 -7.76 -9.50 -6.56
N ALA A 82 -6.90 -10.00 -5.67
CA ALA A 82 -6.12 -9.16 -4.76
C ALA A 82 -5.20 -8.20 -5.52
N LEU A 83 -4.49 -8.68 -6.56
CA LEU A 83 -3.61 -7.85 -7.39
C LEU A 83 -4.40 -6.81 -8.18
N LEU A 84 -5.51 -7.21 -8.82
CA LEU A 84 -6.32 -6.29 -9.63
C LEU A 84 -7.00 -5.23 -8.76
N LEU A 85 -7.53 -5.59 -7.58
CA LEU A 85 -8.06 -4.61 -6.63
C LEU A 85 -6.99 -3.64 -6.14
N GLN A 86 -5.78 -4.12 -5.82
CA GLN A 86 -4.67 -3.27 -5.41
C GLN A 86 -4.24 -2.30 -6.52
N ILE A 87 -4.14 -2.78 -7.76
CA ILE A 87 -3.83 -1.93 -8.92
C ILE A 87 -4.96 -0.93 -9.13
N GLY A 88 -6.22 -1.38 -9.13
CA GLY A 88 -7.39 -0.52 -9.29
C GLY A 88 -7.44 0.59 -8.23
N ALA A 89 -7.18 0.27 -6.96
CA ALA A 89 -7.08 1.25 -5.88
C ALA A 89 -5.94 2.26 -6.11
N ASN A 90 -4.77 1.81 -6.58
CA ASN A 90 -3.65 2.70 -6.89
C ASN A 90 -3.99 3.69 -8.00
N LEU A 91 -4.66 3.23 -9.09
CA LEU A 91 -5.10 4.07 -10.19
C LEU A 91 -6.20 5.04 -9.75
N ALA A 92 -7.21 4.56 -8.99
CA ALA A 92 -8.27 5.40 -8.44
C ALA A 92 -7.71 6.51 -7.54
N ASN A 93 -6.76 6.17 -6.67
CA ASN A 93 -6.10 7.13 -5.78
C ASN A 93 -5.28 8.17 -6.55
N ASP A 94 -4.65 7.79 -7.68
CA ASP A 94 -3.87 8.71 -8.50
C ASP A 94 -4.77 9.79 -9.11
N VAL A 95 -5.87 9.39 -9.76
CA VAL A 95 -6.78 10.33 -10.42
C VAL A 95 -7.61 11.13 -9.42
N ALA A 96 -8.05 10.54 -8.31
CA ALA A 96 -8.87 11.23 -7.33
C ALA A 96 -8.09 12.31 -6.57
N ASP A 97 -6.85 12.02 -6.16
CA ASP A 97 -5.97 13.00 -5.52
C ASP A 97 -5.61 14.15 -6.49
N PHE A 98 -5.38 13.85 -7.78
CA PHE A 98 -5.18 14.85 -8.82
C PHE A 98 -6.39 15.78 -8.98
N GLN A 99 -7.59 15.22 -9.11
CA GLN A 99 -8.83 16.00 -9.29
C GLN A 99 -9.15 16.91 -8.09
N ARG A 100 -8.70 16.54 -6.90
CA ARG A 100 -8.87 17.33 -5.67
C ARG A 100 -7.76 18.35 -5.44
N GLY A 101 -6.71 18.37 -6.28
CA GLY A 101 -5.54 19.21 -6.04
C GLY A 101 -4.75 18.82 -4.79
N ALA A 102 -4.97 17.61 -4.26
CA ALA A 102 -4.26 17.12 -3.09
C ALA A 102 -2.80 16.73 -3.40
N ASP A 103 -2.51 16.43 -4.65
CA ASP A 103 -1.17 16.18 -5.14
C ASP A 103 -0.53 17.50 -5.60
N THR A 104 0.39 18.04 -4.81
CA THR A 104 1.15 19.27 -5.12
C THR A 104 2.62 18.95 -5.39
N GLN A 105 3.39 19.96 -5.85
CA GLN A 105 4.84 19.82 -6.00
C GLN A 105 5.58 19.56 -4.67
N ALA A 106 4.95 19.90 -3.54
CA ALA A 106 5.45 19.63 -2.19
C ALA A 106 5.35 18.16 -1.76
N ARG A 107 4.79 17.28 -2.63
CA ARG A 107 4.61 15.87 -2.34
C ARG A 107 5.92 15.18 -1.92
N LEU A 108 5.85 14.40 -0.83
CA LEU A 108 7.00 13.68 -0.27
C LEU A 108 7.15 12.25 -0.82
N GLY A 109 6.06 11.66 -1.31
CA GLY A 109 6.02 10.32 -1.90
C GLY A 109 6.49 10.26 -3.36
N PRO A 110 6.47 9.07 -3.97
CA PRO A 110 6.82 8.87 -5.38
C PRO A 110 5.97 9.71 -6.33
N LEU A 111 6.51 9.95 -7.55
CA LEU A 111 5.83 10.67 -8.61
C LEU A 111 4.43 10.07 -8.88
N ARG A 112 3.41 10.94 -8.91
CA ARG A 112 2.07 10.61 -9.42
C ARG A 112 2.06 10.81 -10.93
N VAL A 113 1.63 9.80 -11.66
CA VAL A 113 1.70 9.83 -13.13
C VAL A 113 0.70 10.78 -13.73
N THR A 114 -0.49 10.96 -13.13
CA THR A 114 -1.50 11.92 -13.58
C THR A 114 -1.04 13.36 -13.33
N GLN A 115 -0.53 13.66 -12.13
CA GLN A 115 0.02 14.98 -11.80
C GLN A 115 1.25 15.31 -12.64
N GLY A 116 2.10 14.33 -12.93
CA GLY A 116 3.29 14.49 -13.79
C GLY A 116 2.96 14.64 -15.26
N GLY A 117 1.67 14.62 -15.67
CA GLY A 117 1.25 14.74 -17.06
C GLY A 117 1.60 13.55 -17.94
N LEU A 118 2.04 12.42 -17.35
CA LEU A 118 2.47 11.21 -18.08
C LEU A 118 1.27 10.42 -18.61
N ILE A 119 0.15 10.42 -17.88
CA ILE A 119 -1.11 9.77 -18.28
C ILE A 119 -2.24 10.76 -18.05
N PRO A 120 -3.04 11.09 -19.09
CA PRO A 120 -4.20 11.96 -18.94
C PRO A 120 -5.24 11.40 -17.96
N PRO A 121 -5.90 12.24 -17.15
CA PRO A 121 -6.90 11.79 -16.15
C PRO A 121 -8.00 10.89 -16.73
N ARG A 122 -8.46 11.20 -17.96
CA ARG A 122 -9.47 10.40 -18.66
C ARG A 122 -9.01 8.95 -18.85
N HIS A 123 -7.77 8.74 -19.31
CA HIS A 123 -7.21 7.39 -19.50
C HIS A 123 -7.02 6.68 -18.18
N MET A 124 -6.63 7.41 -17.12
CA MET A 124 -6.49 6.85 -15.78
C MET A 124 -7.84 6.35 -15.22
N VAL A 125 -8.93 7.11 -15.40
CA VAL A 125 -10.30 6.67 -15.04
C VAL A 125 -10.69 5.42 -15.81
N MET A 126 -10.50 5.43 -17.14
CA MET A 126 -10.84 4.26 -17.99
C MET A 126 -10.05 3.01 -17.55
N ALA A 127 -8.77 3.15 -17.28
CA ALA A 127 -7.94 2.05 -16.80
C ALA A 127 -8.39 1.55 -15.41
N THR A 128 -8.75 2.46 -14.51
CA THR A 128 -9.32 2.09 -13.20
C THR A 128 -10.57 1.22 -13.36
N VAL A 129 -11.52 1.66 -14.17
CA VAL A 129 -12.74 0.90 -14.44
C VAL A 129 -12.42 -0.46 -15.08
N ALA A 130 -11.56 -0.48 -16.11
CA ALA A 130 -11.19 -1.72 -16.81
C ALA A 130 -10.54 -2.73 -15.85
N VAL A 131 -9.62 -2.29 -14.97
CA VAL A 131 -8.94 -3.16 -14.01
C VAL A 131 -9.90 -3.70 -12.95
N LEU A 132 -10.82 -2.86 -12.43
CA LEU A 132 -11.81 -3.29 -11.46
C LEU A 132 -12.84 -4.25 -12.08
N MET A 133 -13.24 -4.04 -13.34
CA MET A 133 -14.07 -4.98 -14.09
C MET A 133 -13.34 -6.30 -14.36
N ALA A 134 -12.05 -6.25 -14.67
CA ALA A 134 -11.22 -7.44 -14.81
C ALA A 134 -11.13 -8.23 -13.49
N ALA A 135 -11.11 -7.56 -12.34
CA ALA A 135 -11.14 -8.22 -11.02
C ALA A 135 -12.45 -8.98 -10.77
N ALA A 136 -13.57 -8.52 -11.35
CA ALA A 136 -14.85 -9.20 -11.21
C ALA A 136 -14.86 -10.60 -11.84
N VAL A 137 -14.08 -10.85 -12.90
CA VAL A 137 -14.05 -12.15 -13.59
C VAL A 137 -13.58 -13.28 -12.65
N PRO A 138 -12.35 -13.25 -12.08
CA PRO A 138 -11.95 -14.25 -11.10
C PRO A 138 -12.78 -14.12 -9.80
N GLY A 139 -13.30 -12.93 -9.48
CA GLY A 139 -14.20 -12.71 -8.35
C GLY A 139 -15.50 -13.50 -8.45
N LEU A 140 -16.11 -13.59 -9.62
CA LEU A 140 -17.31 -14.41 -9.84
C LEU A 140 -17.04 -15.91 -9.58
N TYR A 141 -15.87 -16.39 -9.96
CA TYR A 141 -15.46 -17.76 -9.60
C TYR A 141 -15.38 -17.95 -8.07
N LEU A 142 -14.78 -16.99 -7.36
CA LEU A 142 -14.70 -17.06 -5.88
C LEU A 142 -16.10 -16.99 -5.24
N VAL A 143 -17.02 -16.19 -5.80
CA VAL A 143 -18.43 -16.14 -5.35
C VAL A 143 -19.13 -17.47 -5.60
N TRP A 144 -18.92 -18.09 -6.74
CA TRP A 144 -19.47 -19.42 -7.04
C TRP A 144 -18.99 -20.47 -6.04
N ARG A 145 -17.71 -20.41 -5.63
CA ARG A 145 -17.12 -21.33 -4.65
C ARG A 145 -17.56 -21.05 -3.21
N GLY A 146 -17.59 -19.80 -2.79
CA GLY A 146 -17.74 -19.39 -1.38
C GLY A 146 -19.08 -18.72 -1.05
N GLY A 147 -20.00 -18.63 -2.03
CA GLY A 147 -21.37 -18.19 -1.82
C GLY A 147 -21.58 -16.68 -1.70
N PRO A 148 -22.80 -16.24 -1.30
CA PRO A 148 -23.23 -14.84 -1.37
C PRO A 148 -22.47 -13.91 -0.44
N VAL A 149 -21.89 -14.41 0.64
CA VAL A 149 -21.06 -13.58 1.54
C VAL A 149 -19.84 -13.03 0.80
N LEU A 150 -19.22 -13.84 -0.07
CA LEU A 150 -18.09 -13.35 -0.89
C LEU A 150 -18.53 -12.36 -1.95
N ALA A 151 -19.75 -12.47 -2.48
CA ALA A 151 -20.31 -11.47 -3.38
C ALA A 151 -20.41 -10.11 -2.67
N MET A 152 -21.00 -10.10 -1.47
CA MET A 152 -21.09 -8.88 -0.67
C MET A 152 -19.72 -8.30 -0.34
N LEU A 153 -18.78 -9.13 0.14
CA LEU A 153 -17.41 -8.69 0.46
C LEU A 153 -16.68 -8.14 -0.77
N GLY A 154 -16.84 -8.77 -1.95
CA GLY A 154 -16.27 -8.32 -3.21
C GLY A 154 -16.82 -6.96 -3.65
N LEU A 155 -18.13 -6.76 -3.56
CA LEU A 155 -18.77 -5.47 -3.87
C LEU A 155 -18.28 -4.37 -2.92
N VAL A 156 -18.21 -4.67 -1.62
CA VAL A 156 -17.70 -3.71 -0.62
C VAL A 156 -16.21 -3.43 -0.85
N ALA A 157 -15.41 -4.43 -1.26
CA ALA A 157 -14.00 -4.24 -1.58
C ALA A 157 -13.80 -3.30 -2.80
N ILE A 158 -14.56 -3.52 -3.88
CA ILE A 158 -14.54 -2.65 -5.08
C ILE A 158 -14.98 -1.24 -4.72
N ALA A 159 -16.09 -1.10 -3.99
CA ALA A 159 -16.56 0.20 -3.53
C ALA A 159 -15.51 0.90 -2.66
N SER A 160 -14.87 0.16 -1.73
CA SER A 160 -13.82 0.68 -0.87
C SER A 160 -12.58 1.13 -1.64
N ALA A 161 -12.17 0.38 -2.66
CA ALA A 161 -11.03 0.75 -3.50
C ALA A 161 -11.22 2.12 -4.18
N VAL A 162 -12.45 2.46 -4.54
CA VAL A 162 -12.81 3.75 -5.14
C VAL A 162 -13.03 4.82 -4.06
N THR A 163 -13.88 4.54 -3.06
CA THR A 163 -14.30 5.53 -2.06
C THR A 163 -13.24 5.84 -1.01
N TYR A 164 -12.12 5.11 -1.02
CA TYR A 164 -10.97 5.43 -0.18
C TYR A 164 -10.48 6.87 -0.38
N THR A 165 -10.39 7.32 -1.64
CA THR A 165 -9.97 8.70 -2.01
C THR A 165 -10.98 9.44 -2.85
N ALA A 166 -11.90 8.77 -3.55
CA ALA A 166 -12.92 9.40 -4.39
C ALA A 166 -14.25 9.60 -3.63
N GLY A 167 -15.14 10.44 -4.21
CA GLY A 167 -16.46 10.75 -3.64
C GLY A 167 -16.48 11.94 -2.68
N PRO A 168 -17.64 12.35 -2.17
CA PRO A 168 -17.79 13.57 -1.38
C PRO A 168 -17.13 13.49 0.03
N LYS A 169 -17.06 12.29 0.61
CA LYS A 169 -16.47 12.03 1.93
C LYS A 169 -15.62 10.76 1.87
N PRO A 170 -14.39 10.82 1.32
CA PRO A 170 -13.53 9.64 1.25
C PRO A 170 -13.17 9.17 2.66
N PHE A 171 -13.34 7.87 2.93
CA PHE A 171 -13.11 7.39 4.28
C PHE A 171 -11.62 7.39 4.67
N GLY A 172 -10.69 7.35 3.69
CA GLY A 172 -9.26 7.59 3.95
C GLY A 172 -8.99 8.98 4.54
N TYR A 173 -9.84 9.98 4.23
CA TYR A 173 -9.75 11.33 4.78
C TYR A 173 -10.47 11.48 6.13
N LEU A 174 -11.26 10.48 6.52
CA LEU A 174 -11.98 10.43 7.79
C LEU A 174 -11.21 9.68 8.90
N GLY A 175 -9.96 9.28 8.66
CA GLY A 175 -9.15 8.53 9.60
C GLY A 175 -9.61 7.08 9.79
N LEU A 176 -10.34 6.53 8.85
CA LEU A 176 -10.82 5.14 8.86
C LEU A 176 -9.96 4.20 8.01
N GLY A 177 -8.91 4.73 7.36
CA GLY A 177 -8.08 3.98 6.42
C GLY A 177 -7.45 2.73 7.03
N GLU A 178 -6.90 2.86 8.23
CA GLU A 178 -6.23 1.79 8.96
C GLU A 178 -7.19 0.64 9.28
N LEU A 179 -8.42 0.95 9.71
CA LEU A 179 -9.43 -0.05 9.99
C LEU A 179 -9.82 -0.84 8.73
N PHE A 180 -10.06 -0.14 7.61
CA PHE A 180 -10.41 -0.77 6.34
C PHE A 180 -9.27 -1.63 5.80
N VAL A 181 -8.02 -1.14 5.86
CA VAL A 181 -6.86 -1.90 5.42
C VAL A 181 -6.67 -3.14 6.29
N PHE A 182 -6.77 -3.03 7.61
CA PHE A 182 -6.70 -4.19 8.51
C PHE A 182 -7.74 -5.24 8.14
N PHE A 183 -8.99 -4.83 7.95
CA PHE A 183 -10.09 -5.75 7.68
C PHE A 183 -9.95 -6.44 6.32
N PHE A 184 -9.67 -5.67 5.25
CA PHE A 184 -9.60 -6.24 3.90
C PHE A 184 -8.34 -7.07 3.67
N PHE A 185 -7.19 -6.67 4.20
CA PHE A 185 -5.93 -7.39 4.00
C PHE A 185 -5.66 -8.46 5.08
N GLY A 186 -6.34 -8.41 6.23
CA GLY A 186 -6.35 -9.46 7.23
C GLY A 186 -7.51 -10.43 7.00
N PRO A 187 -8.64 -10.26 7.71
CA PRO A 187 -9.78 -11.20 7.68
C PRO A 187 -10.25 -11.54 6.27
N VAL A 188 -10.50 -10.57 5.40
CA VAL A 188 -11.05 -10.83 4.06
C VAL A 188 -10.03 -11.53 3.17
N ALA A 189 -8.80 -11.04 3.09
CA ALA A 189 -7.81 -11.61 2.18
C ALA A 189 -7.24 -12.94 2.69
N VAL A 190 -6.90 -13.08 3.98
CA VAL A 190 -6.33 -14.32 4.53
C VAL A 190 -7.42 -15.37 4.76
N ALA A 191 -8.37 -15.05 5.65
CA ALA A 191 -9.39 -16.03 6.03
C ALA A 191 -10.38 -16.29 4.89
N GLY A 192 -10.70 -15.28 4.06
CA GLY A 192 -11.49 -15.46 2.85
C GLY A 192 -10.81 -16.37 1.82
N THR A 193 -9.49 -16.24 1.62
CA THR A 193 -8.73 -17.13 0.73
C THR A 193 -8.75 -18.58 1.24
N ALA A 194 -8.48 -18.79 2.53
CA ALA A 194 -8.55 -20.11 3.13
C ALA A 194 -9.97 -20.70 3.02
N PHE A 195 -10.99 -19.90 3.32
CA PHE A 195 -12.40 -20.32 3.26
C PHE A 195 -12.84 -20.76 1.87
N VAL A 196 -12.47 -20.04 0.82
CA VAL A 196 -12.84 -20.41 -0.57
C VAL A 196 -12.29 -21.78 -0.96
N MET A 197 -11.16 -22.19 -0.41
CA MET A 197 -10.52 -23.45 -0.70
C MET A 197 -11.06 -24.59 0.17
N SER A 198 -11.16 -24.39 1.49
CA SER A 198 -11.52 -25.42 2.46
C SER A 198 -13.02 -25.47 2.78
N ASN A 199 -13.76 -24.42 2.42
CA ASN A 199 -15.15 -24.18 2.84
C ASN A 199 -15.35 -24.15 4.36
N GLN A 200 -14.29 -23.86 5.12
CA GLN A 200 -14.30 -23.81 6.58
C GLN A 200 -13.68 -22.50 7.07
N MET A 201 -14.31 -21.87 8.07
CA MET A 201 -13.76 -20.69 8.76
C MET A 201 -13.10 -21.17 10.05
N THR A 202 -11.79 -21.33 10.03
CA THR A 202 -11.04 -21.93 11.13
C THR A 202 -10.43 -20.87 12.04
N ARG A 203 -10.11 -21.26 13.28
CA ARG A 203 -9.39 -20.40 14.22
C ARG A 203 -7.97 -20.07 13.70
N LEU A 204 -7.33 -21.02 13.02
CA LEU A 204 -6.02 -20.84 12.40
C LEU A 204 -6.07 -19.71 11.38
N ALA A 205 -7.06 -19.73 10.46
CA ALA A 205 -7.25 -18.68 9.46
C ALA A 205 -7.48 -17.31 10.10
N LEU A 206 -8.31 -17.24 11.15
CA LEU A 206 -8.61 -15.98 11.84
C LEU A 206 -7.37 -15.40 12.55
N LEU A 207 -6.60 -16.21 13.27
CA LEU A 207 -5.38 -15.71 13.95
C LEU A 207 -4.28 -15.32 12.97
N ALA A 208 -4.09 -16.12 11.91
CA ALA A 208 -3.14 -15.77 10.84
C ALA A 208 -3.51 -14.45 10.15
N SER A 209 -4.82 -14.17 10.01
CA SER A 209 -5.33 -12.94 9.41
C SER A 209 -4.97 -11.69 10.22
N ILE A 210 -4.88 -11.79 11.55
CA ILE A 210 -4.48 -10.68 12.42
C ILE A 210 -3.04 -10.24 12.12
N SER A 211 -2.10 -11.19 12.00
CA SER A 211 -0.71 -10.87 11.66
C SER A 211 -0.62 -10.11 10.35
N MET A 212 -1.29 -10.60 9.31
CA MET A 212 -1.23 -9.97 7.99
C MET A 212 -1.95 -8.63 7.95
N GLY A 213 -3.12 -8.53 8.58
CA GLY A 213 -3.84 -7.27 8.72
C GLY A 213 -2.97 -6.19 9.39
N CYS A 214 -2.29 -6.53 10.48
CA CYS A 214 -1.38 -5.61 11.17
C CYS A 214 -0.20 -5.18 10.29
N LEU A 215 0.46 -6.12 9.59
CA LEU A 215 1.63 -5.79 8.75
C LEU A 215 1.25 -4.93 7.55
N VAL A 216 0.13 -5.19 6.90
CA VAL A 216 -0.32 -4.36 5.76
C VAL A 216 -0.78 -2.99 6.27
N THR A 217 -1.47 -2.91 7.41
CA THR A 217 -1.82 -1.64 8.04
C THR A 217 -0.57 -0.83 8.40
N ALA A 218 0.49 -1.47 8.90
CA ALA A 218 1.76 -0.81 9.18
C ALA A 218 2.37 -0.13 7.93
N ILE A 219 2.19 -0.68 6.72
CA ILE A 219 2.60 -0.02 5.48
C ILE A 219 1.83 1.30 5.29
N LEU A 220 0.50 1.30 5.52
CA LEU A 220 -0.32 2.51 5.45
C LEU A 220 0.08 3.52 6.51
N VAL A 221 0.33 3.09 7.74
CA VAL A 221 0.75 3.95 8.86
C VAL A 221 2.05 4.69 8.53
N VAL A 222 3.06 4.02 7.95
CA VAL A 222 4.30 4.69 7.51
C VAL A 222 4.01 5.70 6.40
N ASN A 223 3.12 5.37 5.47
CA ASN A 223 2.71 6.30 4.41
C ASN A 223 2.08 7.57 4.99
N ASN A 224 1.12 7.40 5.91
CA ASN A 224 0.41 8.51 6.55
C ASN A 224 1.34 9.32 7.48
N LEU A 225 2.24 8.64 8.21
CA LEU A 225 3.25 9.30 9.04
C LEU A 225 4.21 10.19 8.21
N ARG A 226 4.60 9.72 7.02
CA ARG A 226 5.42 10.51 6.09
C ARG A 226 4.71 11.79 5.66
N ASP A 227 3.42 11.67 5.36
CA ASP A 227 2.65 12.71 4.70
C ASP A 227 1.86 13.60 5.68
N ILE A 228 2.03 13.46 7.00
CA ILE A 228 1.25 14.16 8.06
C ILE A 228 1.11 15.67 7.82
N ASP A 229 2.22 16.33 7.45
CA ASP A 229 2.23 17.79 7.29
C ASP A 229 1.55 18.21 5.97
N THR A 230 1.79 17.47 4.90
CA THR A 230 1.16 17.71 3.59
C THR A 230 -0.32 17.36 3.59
N ASP A 231 -0.71 16.28 4.27
CA ASP A 231 -2.11 15.86 4.41
C ASP A 231 -2.91 16.88 5.22
N ARG A 232 -2.31 17.44 6.28
CA ARG A 232 -2.96 18.51 7.08
C ARG A 232 -3.23 19.74 6.22
N VAL A 233 -2.27 20.17 5.40
CA VAL A 233 -2.44 21.31 4.49
C VAL A 233 -3.49 21.02 3.41
N ALA A 234 -3.55 19.79 2.91
CA ALA A 234 -4.53 19.35 1.92
C ALA A 234 -5.93 19.06 2.50
N GLY A 235 -6.15 19.25 3.81
CA GLY A 235 -7.41 18.97 4.47
C GLY A 235 -7.75 17.48 4.60
N LYS A 236 -6.75 16.59 4.46
CA LYS A 236 -6.90 15.16 4.68
C LYS A 236 -6.81 14.86 6.19
N GLY A 237 -7.92 14.48 6.80
CA GLY A 237 -7.98 14.10 8.22
C GLY A 237 -7.62 12.63 8.45
N THR A 238 -6.48 12.15 7.93
CA THR A 238 -5.99 10.79 8.18
C THR A 238 -5.82 10.53 9.66
N LEU A 239 -5.78 9.27 10.10
CA LEU A 239 -5.59 8.95 11.51
C LEU A 239 -4.29 9.59 12.03
N ALA A 240 -3.21 9.52 11.27
CA ALA A 240 -1.93 10.13 11.60
C ALA A 240 -2.02 11.66 11.81
N VAL A 241 -2.83 12.38 11.01
CA VAL A 241 -3.08 13.82 11.20
C VAL A 241 -3.83 14.10 12.49
N ARG A 242 -4.77 13.21 12.87
CA ARG A 242 -5.62 13.37 14.08
C ARG A 242 -4.87 13.08 15.37
N ILE A 243 -4.12 11.95 15.42
CA ILE A 243 -3.44 11.52 16.65
C ILE A 243 -2.02 12.10 16.78
N GLY A 244 -1.47 12.62 15.68
CA GLY A 244 -0.13 13.22 15.65
C GLY A 244 0.99 12.20 15.46
N ARG A 245 2.21 12.73 15.24
CA ARG A 245 3.38 11.97 14.82
C ARG A 245 3.80 10.91 15.85
N GLU A 246 3.81 11.26 17.12
CA GLU A 246 4.26 10.35 18.18
C GLU A 246 3.31 9.16 18.36
N ALA A 247 2.01 9.42 18.46
CA ALA A 247 1.01 8.36 18.58
C ALA A 247 0.99 7.45 17.35
N THR A 248 1.21 8.01 16.14
CA THR A 248 1.34 7.21 14.91
C THR A 248 2.58 6.30 14.93
N ARG A 249 3.69 6.72 15.55
CA ARG A 249 4.86 5.85 15.75
C ARG A 249 4.56 4.71 16.72
N TRP A 250 3.81 4.99 17.78
CA TRP A 250 3.34 3.95 18.71
C TRP A 250 2.37 2.98 18.04
N GLU A 251 1.46 3.49 17.20
CA GLU A 251 0.56 2.67 16.37
C GLU A 251 1.36 1.70 15.49
N TYR A 252 2.36 2.20 14.74
CA TYR A 252 3.25 1.35 13.94
C TYR A 252 3.92 0.26 14.78
N THR A 253 4.51 0.66 15.93
CA THR A 253 5.20 -0.26 16.83
C THR A 253 4.24 -1.32 17.38
N GLY A 254 3.03 -0.92 17.78
CA GLY A 254 1.98 -1.82 18.25
C GLY A 254 1.54 -2.84 17.20
N LEU A 255 1.32 -2.38 15.96
CA LEU A 255 0.95 -3.26 14.85
C LEU A 255 2.03 -4.32 14.58
N ILE A 256 3.30 -3.93 14.54
CA ILE A 256 4.42 -4.88 14.38
C ILE A 256 4.45 -5.86 15.56
N THR A 257 4.31 -5.37 16.79
CA THR A 257 4.32 -6.23 17.98
C THR A 257 3.17 -7.25 17.96
N VAL A 258 1.96 -6.82 17.63
CA VAL A 258 0.80 -7.73 17.52
C VAL A 258 1.02 -8.76 16.41
N ALA A 259 1.53 -8.36 15.24
CA ALA A 259 1.81 -9.28 14.15
C ALA A 259 2.77 -10.42 14.57
N TYR A 260 3.81 -10.10 15.34
CA TYR A 260 4.77 -11.10 15.84
C TYR A 260 4.28 -11.86 17.08
N ALA A 261 3.33 -11.33 17.83
CA ALA A 261 2.70 -12.04 18.93
C ALA A 261 1.80 -13.20 18.47
N MET A 262 1.14 -13.08 17.31
CA MET A 262 0.18 -14.08 16.85
C MET A 262 0.79 -15.49 16.64
N PRO A 263 1.95 -15.67 16.01
CA PRO A 263 2.60 -16.99 15.94
C PRO A 263 2.85 -17.63 17.31
N LEU A 264 3.19 -16.81 18.32
CA LEU A 264 3.36 -17.30 19.72
C LEU A 264 2.00 -17.70 20.32
N VAL A 265 0.96 -16.89 20.11
CA VAL A 265 -0.39 -17.21 20.59
C VAL A 265 -0.90 -18.50 19.95
N MET A 266 -0.69 -18.70 18.64
CA MET A 266 -1.09 -19.91 17.93
C MET A 266 -0.40 -21.15 18.49
N TRP A 267 0.89 -21.08 18.78
CA TRP A 267 1.65 -22.15 19.40
C TRP A 267 1.25 -22.39 20.85
N ALA A 268 1.17 -21.35 21.67
CA ALA A 268 0.82 -21.48 23.11
C ALA A 268 -0.62 -21.97 23.34
N ALA A 269 -1.52 -21.68 22.40
CA ALA A 269 -2.90 -22.17 22.44
C ALA A 269 -3.08 -23.57 21.79
N GLU A 270 -1.97 -24.27 21.49
CA GLU A 270 -1.94 -25.59 20.88
C GLU A 270 -2.73 -25.68 19.53
N MET A 271 -2.91 -24.55 18.87
CA MET A 271 -3.62 -24.46 17.58
C MET A 271 -2.73 -24.81 16.40
N SER A 272 -1.43 -24.83 16.59
CA SER A 272 -0.42 -25.22 15.60
C SER A 272 0.80 -25.81 16.28
N LYS A 273 1.56 -26.57 15.51
CA LYS A 273 2.97 -26.89 15.85
C LYS A 273 3.78 -25.59 15.97
N PRO A 274 5.05 -25.65 16.46
CA PRO A 274 5.88 -24.44 16.57
C PRO A 274 6.32 -23.82 15.23
N GLY A 275 5.97 -24.44 14.10
CA GLY A 275 6.35 -24.00 12.75
C GLY A 275 6.08 -22.52 12.45
N PRO A 276 4.90 -21.93 12.78
CA PRO A 276 4.62 -20.51 12.58
C PRO A 276 5.65 -19.56 13.22
N LEU A 277 6.40 -20.00 14.24
CA LEU A 277 7.50 -19.23 14.84
C LEU A 277 8.64 -18.96 13.85
N LEU A 278 8.71 -19.64 12.71
CA LEU A 278 9.63 -19.33 11.62
C LEU A 278 9.52 -17.86 11.15
N ALA A 279 8.35 -17.24 11.30
CA ALA A 279 8.15 -15.83 11.04
C ALA A 279 9.13 -14.92 11.83
N TRP A 280 9.58 -15.36 13.01
CA TRP A 280 10.53 -14.62 13.84
C TRP A 280 11.92 -14.48 13.22
N ALA A 281 12.25 -15.27 12.18
CA ALA A 281 13.46 -15.07 11.39
C ALA A 281 13.53 -13.68 10.75
N THR A 282 12.38 -13.02 10.55
CA THR A 282 12.28 -11.66 10.03
C THR A 282 12.35 -10.57 11.09
N ALA A 283 12.39 -10.92 12.37
CA ALA A 283 12.40 -9.98 13.51
C ALA A 283 13.54 -8.95 13.46
N PRO A 284 14.78 -9.28 13.05
CA PRO A 284 15.83 -8.27 12.93
C PRO A 284 15.47 -7.12 12.00
N LEU A 285 14.82 -7.42 10.86
CA LEU A 285 14.33 -6.39 9.94
C LEU A 285 13.20 -5.57 10.58
N ALA A 286 12.27 -6.21 11.30
CA ALA A 286 11.19 -5.52 12.01
C ALA A 286 11.73 -4.52 13.03
N VAL A 287 12.69 -4.94 13.86
CA VAL A 287 13.35 -4.08 14.86
C VAL A 287 14.06 -2.89 14.20
N LEU A 288 14.77 -3.13 13.09
CA LEU A 288 15.43 -2.06 12.33
C LEU A 288 14.39 -1.03 11.84
N LEU A 289 13.28 -1.48 11.26
CA LEU A 289 12.24 -0.60 10.72
C LEU A 289 11.53 0.18 11.84
N VAL A 290 11.23 -0.45 12.98
CA VAL A 290 10.69 0.25 14.16
C VAL A 290 11.65 1.35 14.60
N ARG A 291 12.94 1.07 14.76
CA ARG A 291 13.96 2.09 15.12
C ARG A 291 13.96 3.24 14.11
N GLN A 292 13.94 2.94 12.81
CA GLN A 292 13.93 3.96 11.76
C GLN A 292 12.67 4.84 11.80
N VAL A 293 11.48 4.28 12.04
CA VAL A 293 10.23 5.04 12.20
C VAL A 293 10.34 6.09 13.31
N TRP A 294 11.08 5.77 14.39
CA TRP A 294 11.31 6.72 15.48
C TRP A 294 12.34 7.79 15.17
N GLN A 295 13.30 7.50 14.30
CA GLN A 295 14.45 8.38 14.03
C GLN A 295 14.24 9.35 12.87
N VAL A 296 13.43 8.99 11.86
CA VAL A 296 13.32 9.78 10.64
C VAL A 296 11.90 10.35 10.43
N ALA A 297 11.78 11.32 9.51
CA ALA A 297 10.51 11.96 9.17
C ALA A 297 10.49 12.38 7.69
N GLY A 298 9.30 12.69 7.18
CA GLY A 298 9.13 13.19 5.81
C GLY A 298 9.67 12.21 4.76
N ARG A 299 10.39 12.72 3.77
CA ARG A 299 10.92 11.91 2.64
C ARG A 299 11.84 10.75 3.08
N ALA A 300 12.51 10.88 4.22
CA ALA A 300 13.36 9.82 4.76
C ALA A 300 12.56 8.56 5.18
N LEU A 301 11.23 8.64 5.29
CA LEU A 301 10.36 7.47 5.50
C LEU A 301 10.10 6.65 4.22
N ASN A 302 10.45 7.11 3.01
CA ASN A 302 10.25 6.33 1.78
C ASN A 302 11.00 4.98 1.78
N PRO A 303 12.26 4.87 2.20
CA PRO A 303 12.94 3.58 2.37
C PRO A 303 12.27 2.70 3.42
N VAL A 304 11.76 3.28 4.53
CA VAL A 304 11.07 2.54 5.60
C VAL A 304 9.76 1.95 5.08
N LEU A 305 8.99 2.71 4.30
CA LEU A 305 7.77 2.22 3.66
C LEU A 305 8.06 1.00 2.76
N GLY A 306 9.07 1.11 1.90
CA GLY A 306 9.51 -0.03 1.07
C GLY A 306 10.06 -1.19 1.88
N GLY A 307 10.73 -0.91 2.99
CA GLY A 307 11.22 -1.89 3.96
C GLY A 307 10.06 -2.65 4.62
N THR A 308 9.02 -1.93 5.06
CA THR A 308 7.82 -2.52 5.68
C THR A 308 7.06 -3.42 4.70
N ALA A 309 6.95 -3.03 3.43
CA ALA A 309 6.35 -3.87 2.41
C ALA A 309 7.17 -5.17 2.16
N ARG A 310 8.50 -5.09 2.16
CA ARG A 310 9.38 -6.27 2.09
C ARG A 310 9.27 -7.15 3.34
N LEU A 311 9.21 -6.53 4.53
CA LEU A 311 8.98 -7.25 5.78
C LEU A 311 7.68 -8.05 5.72
N CYS A 312 6.58 -7.42 5.26
CA CYS A 312 5.28 -8.07 5.09
C CYS A 312 5.39 -9.32 4.20
N LEU A 313 6.10 -9.24 3.07
CA LEU A 313 6.29 -10.37 2.16
C LEU A 313 7.15 -11.48 2.77
N TRP A 314 8.30 -11.14 3.36
CA TRP A 314 9.17 -12.15 3.98
C TRP A 314 8.51 -12.81 5.19
N PHE A 315 7.79 -12.03 6.01
CA PHE A 315 6.98 -12.58 7.10
C PHE A 315 5.93 -13.55 6.54
N ALA A 316 5.19 -13.19 5.50
CA ALA A 316 4.18 -14.06 4.91
C ALA A 316 4.76 -15.38 4.39
N ILE A 317 5.94 -15.33 3.75
CA ILE A 317 6.62 -16.53 3.24
C ILE A 317 7.06 -17.44 4.41
N THR A 318 7.78 -16.91 5.39
CA THR A 318 8.29 -17.70 6.52
C THR A 318 7.16 -18.20 7.42
N PHE A 319 6.14 -17.36 7.65
CA PHE A 319 4.94 -17.72 8.40
C PHE A 319 4.13 -18.81 7.69
N GLY A 320 3.91 -18.65 6.39
CA GLY A 320 3.19 -19.65 5.57
C GLY A 320 3.91 -20.99 5.52
N ILE A 321 5.23 -21.00 5.31
CA ILE A 321 6.04 -22.23 5.40
C ILE A 321 5.88 -22.85 6.78
N GLY A 322 5.95 -22.05 7.84
CA GLY A 322 5.78 -22.55 9.20
C GLY A 322 4.39 -23.11 9.51
N ILE A 323 3.35 -22.57 8.90
CA ILE A 323 1.97 -23.11 9.03
C ILE A 323 1.86 -24.49 8.37
N ILE A 324 2.55 -24.71 7.26
CA ILE A 324 2.53 -25.98 6.49
C ILE A 324 3.31 -27.09 7.21
N LEU A 325 4.39 -26.76 7.93
CA LEU A 325 5.24 -27.72 8.67
C LEU A 325 4.60 -28.19 9.98
#